data_2cf80cc124cae74fdba47a02ec345d25
#
_entry.id   2cf80cc124cae74fdba47a02ec345d25
#
_cell.length_a   1.000
_cell.length_b   1.000
_cell.length_c   1.000
_cell.angle_alpha   90.00
_cell.angle_beta   90.00
_cell.angle_gamma   90.00
#
_symmetry.space_group_name_H-M   'P 1'
#
loop_
_entity.id
_entity.type
_entity.pdbx_description
1 polymer ?
#
loop_
_entity_poly.entity_id
_entity_poly.type
_entity_poly.pdbx_seq_one_letter_code
_entity_poly.pdbx_strand_id
1 'polypeptide(L)'
;MSISIHIPFYNPNPEKKEGYRNLRRFDYLEENVINLKTLSIKNDIFIHTHNDFLDDKNLNAKIIKHQISDSDLNKGYLTWKCRSLMEEQKNDYEYFSYLEHDIKFSEVNLQYWLKYQDLLANKRFHLGFFIYEMNNNCLLYTSPSPRDLG
;
A
#
# COMPACT_ATOMS: atom_id res chain seq x y z
N MET A 1 20.67 -1.12 4.42
CA MET A 1 19.49 -0.89 3.56
C MET A 1 18.22 -0.93 4.42
N SER A 2 17.35 0.08 4.25
CA SER A 2 16.08 0.17 4.96
C SER A 2 14.99 0.74 4.05
N ILE A 3 13.74 0.31 4.26
CA ILE A 3 12.58 0.75 3.49
C ILE A 3 11.45 1.22 4.40
N SER A 4 10.84 2.35 4.06
CA SER A 4 9.59 2.83 4.65
C SER A 4 8.43 2.42 3.74
N ILE A 5 7.45 1.70 4.28
CA ILE A 5 6.29 1.17 3.53
C ILE A 5 5.04 1.88 4.02
N HIS A 6 4.34 2.55 3.13
CA HIS A 6 3.14 3.32 3.44
C HIS A 6 1.90 2.68 2.81
N ILE A 7 0.91 2.38 3.65
CA ILE A 7 -0.34 1.71 3.25
C ILE A 7 -1.52 2.60 3.64
N PRO A 8 -2.24 3.21 2.70
CA PRO A 8 -3.51 3.84 3.00
C PRO A 8 -4.57 2.77 3.25
N PHE A 9 -5.26 2.88 4.37
CA PHE A 9 -6.34 1.99 4.74
C PHE A 9 -7.62 2.77 4.98
N TYR A 10 -8.51 2.73 4.01
CA TYR A 10 -9.84 3.27 4.11
C TYR A 10 -10.80 2.19 4.64
N ASN A 11 -11.37 2.43 5.80
CA ASN A 11 -12.42 1.59 6.36
C ASN A 11 -13.71 2.42 6.44
N PRO A 12 -14.65 2.23 5.51
CA PRO A 12 -15.91 2.98 5.52
C PRO A 12 -16.70 2.64 6.79
N ASN A 13 -17.48 3.61 7.27
CA ASN A 13 -18.35 3.41 8.42
C ASN A 13 -19.32 2.24 8.14
N PRO A 14 -19.36 1.19 8.99
CA PRO A 14 -20.24 0.04 8.81
C PRO A 14 -21.74 0.40 8.80
N GLU A 15 -22.11 1.57 9.37
CA GLU A 15 -23.48 2.06 9.33
C GLU A 15 -23.92 2.58 7.95
N LYS A 16 -22.96 2.97 7.11
CA LYS A 16 -23.23 3.28 5.70
C LYS A 16 -23.22 1.95 4.96
N LYS A 17 -24.39 1.43 4.60
CA LYS A 17 -24.61 0.21 3.80
C LYS A 17 -24.01 0.29 2.40
N GLU A 18 -22.73 0.55 2.30
CA GLU A 18 -21.97 0.46 1.06
C GLU A 18 -21.39 -0.94 0.96
N GLY A 19 -22.14 -1.77 0.25
CA GLY A 19 -21.73 -3.00 -0.44
C GLY A 19 -20.74 -3.94 0.25
N TYR A 20 -21.07 -5.19 0.18
CA TYR A 20 -20.39 -6.41 0.63
C TYR A 20 -18.87 -6.52 0.37
N ARG A 21 -18.20 -5.50 -0.16
CA ARG A 21 -16.74 -5.45 -0.37
C ARG A 21 -15.93 -5.19 0.89
N ASN A 22 -16.58 -4.85 2.00
CA ASN A 22 -15.91 -4.41 3.21
C ASN A 22 -15.50 -5.55 4.17
N LEU A 23 -16.06 -6.73 4.02
CA LEU A 23 -15.94 -7.81 5.02
C LEU A 23 -14.52 -8.40 5.14
N ARG A 24 -13.65 -8.23 4.15
CA ARG A 24 -12.30 -8.79 4.16
C ARG A 24 -11.16 -7.77 4.06
N ARG A 25 -11.44 -6.48 4.09
CA ARG A 25 -10.40 -5.45 3.94
C ARG A 25 -9.35 -5.53 5.04
N PHE A 26 -9.80 -5.74 6.27
CA PHE A 26 -8.88 -5.87 7.39
C PHE A 26 -8.06 -7.16 7.29
N ASP A 27 -8.66 -8.28 6.89
CA ASP A 27 -7.96 -9.54 6.71
C ASP A 27 -6.82 -9.39 5.67
N TYR A 28 -7.09 -8.73 4.54
CA TYR A 28 -6.05 -8.44 3.54
C TYR A 28 -4.95 -7.53 4.08
N LEU A 29 -5.31 -6.48 4.84
CA LEU A 29 -4.32 -5.62 5.47
C LEU A 29 -3.43 -6.41 6.43
N GLU A 30 -4.02 -7.23 7.30
CA GLU A 30 -3.29 -8.04 8.28
C GLU A 30 -2.35 -9.05 7.59
N GLU A 31 -2.87 -9.80 6.61
CA GLU A 31 -2.07 -10.72 5.81
C GLU A 31 -0.91 -10.00 5.11
N ASN A 32 -1.17 -8.81 4.57
CA ASN A 32 -0.15 -8.03 3.88
C ASN A 32 0.92 -7.51 4.84
N VAL A 33 0.56 -7.02 6.01
CA VAL A 33 1.52 -6.60 7.05
C VAL A 33 2.40 -7.77 7.47
N ILE A 34 1.82 -8.94 7.72
CA ILE A 34 2.57 -10.15 8.06
C ILE A 34 3.57 -10.49 6.95
N ASN A 35 3.12 -10.52 5.71
CA ASN A 35 3.96 -10.81 4.55
C ASN A 35 5.10 -9.78 4.39
N LEU A 36 4.82 -8.49 4.51
CA LEU A 36 5.84 -7.44 4.38
C LEU A 36 6.91 -7.52 5.48
N LYS A 37 6.55 -7.98 6.69
CA LYS A 37 7.52 -8.20 7.78
C LYS A 37 8.47 -9.37 7.53
N THR A 38 8.19 -10.23 6.55
CA THR A 38 9.11 -11.32 6.15
C THR A 38 10.15 -10.89 5.12
N LEU A 39 10.08 -9.67 4.60
CA LEU A 39 11.07 -9.18 3.64
C LEU A 39 12.46 -9.11 4.26
N SER A 40 13.47 -9.46 3.48
CA SER A 40 14.88 -9.52 3.89
C SER A 40 15.51 -8.14 4.20
N ILE A 41 14.85 -7.07 3.82
CA ILE A 41 15.25 -5.70 4.09
C ILE A 41 14.64 -5.20 5.41
N LYS A 42 15.41 -4.44 6.21
CA LYS A 42 14.85 -3.76 7.38
C LYS A 42 13.72 -2.85 6.95
N ASN A 43 12.51 -3.05 7.51
CA ASN A 43 11.34 -2.30 7.09
C ASN A 43 10.52 -1.77 8.28
N ASP A 44 10.00 -0.57 8.09
CA ASP A 44 8.97 0.03 8.93
C ASP A 44 7.70 0.21 8.10
N ILE A 45 6.58 -0.24 8.65
CA ILE A 45 5.26 -0.16 7.99
C ILE A 45 4.45 0.93 8.66
N PHE A 46 3.90 1.85 7.87
CA PHE A 46 3.04 2.95 8.29
C PHE A 46 1.68 2.78 7.65
N ILE A 47 0.65 2.56 8.46
CA ILE A 47 -0.73 2.44 7.99
C ILE A 47 -1.43 3.77 8.22
N HIS A 48 -1.87 4.39 7.14
CA HIS A 48 -2.58 5.67 7.16
C HIS A 48 -4.08 5.42 7.18
N THR A 49 -4.75 5.88 8.24
CA THR A 49 -6.20 5.72 8.41
C THR A 49 -6.87 7.05 8.79
N HIS A 50 -8.19 7.06 8.83
CA HIS A 50 -8.99 8.25 9.13
C HIS A 50 -9.90 8.09 10.37
N ASN A 51 -9.91 6.91 10.98
CA ASN A 51 -10.76 6.59 12.14
C ASN A 51 -10.05 5.67 13.13
N ASP A 52 -10.74 5.32 14.21
CA ASP A 52 -10.22 4.55 15.33
C ASP A 52 -10.34 3.03 15.14
N PHE A 53 -10.76 2.56 13.99
CA PHE A 53 -10.99 1.13 13.73
C PHE A 53 -9.76 0.25 13.99
N LEU A 54 -8.56 0.78 13.82
CA LEU A 54 -7.30 0.05 13.99
C LEU A 54 -6.72 0.17 15.41
N ASP A 55 -7.29 0.97 16.30
CA ASP A 55 -6.69 1.26 17.62
C ASP A 55 -6.58 0.03 18.52
N ASP A 56 -7.51 -0.90 18.41
CA ASP A 56 -7.56 -2.15 19.16
C ASP A 56 -6.92 -3.35 18.43
N LYS A 57 -6.37 -3.13 17.24
CA LYS A 57 -5.77 -4.18 16.40
C LYS A 57 -4.28 -4.33 16.66
N ASN A 58 -3.85 -5.56 16.91
CA ASN A 58 -2.44 -5.87 17.15
C ASN A 58 -1.69 -6.06 15.82
N LEU A 59 -1.46 -4.95 15.10
CA LEU A 59 -0.67 -4.96 13.87
C LEU A 59 0.78 -4.58 14.16
N ASN A 60 1.73 -5.32 13.59
CA ASN A 60 3.16 -4.97 13.66
C ASN A 60 3.48 -3.83 12.68
N ALA A 61 2.81 -2.69 12.88
CA ALA A 61 2.91 -1.49 12.06
C ALA A 61 2.61 -0.25 12.90
N LYS A 62 3.04 0.92 12.42
CA LYS A 62 2.72 2.21 13.02
C LYS A 62 1.43 2.75 12.40
N ILE A 63 0.43 3.03 13.24
CA ILE A 63 -0.86 3.58 12.80
C ILE A 63 -0.78 5.11 12.82
N ILE A 64 -1.07 5.72 11.69
CA ILE A 64 -1.10 7.18 11.50
C ILE A 64 -2.54 7.60 11.20
N LYS A 65 -3.18 8.27 12.15
CA LYS A 65 -4.54 8.80 11.97
C LYS A 65 -4.49 10.20 11.38
N HIS A 66 -5.26 10.41 10.34
CA HIS A 66 -5.41 11.68 9.67
C HIS A 66 -6.79 12.28 9.89
N GLN A 67 -6.82 13.56 10.24
CA GLN A 67 -8.06 14.33 10.17
C GLN A 67 -8.32 14.66 8.70
N ILE A 68 -9.43 14.15 8.17
CA ILE A 68 -9.81 14.32 6.78
C ILE A 68 -11.34 14.37 6.68
N SER A 69 -11.86 15.26 5.85
CA SER A 69 -13.31 15.40 5.65
C SER A 69 -13.88 14.21 4.86
N ASP A 70 -15.16 13.90 5.06
CA ASP A 70 -15.86 12.87 4.26
C ASP A 70 -15.80 13.15 2.76
N SER A 71 -15.87 14.43 2.38
CA SER A 71 -15.76 14.85 0.98
C SER A 71 -14.40 14.48 0.39
N ASP A 72 -13.33 14.67 1.15
CA ASP A 72 -11.97 14.38 0.69
C ASP A 72 -11.68 12.88 0.72
N LEU A 73 -12.24 12.15 1.70
CA LEU A 73 -12.19 10.68 1.71
C LEU A 73 -12.84 10.09 0.46
N ASN A 74 -14.02 10.60 0.08
CA ASN A 74 -14.72 10.14 -1.12
C ASN A 74 -13.97 10.43 -2.43
N LYS A 75 -13.07 11.42 -2.41
CA LYS A 75 -12.15 11.72 -3.53
C LYS A 75 -10.85 10.91 -3.48
N GLY A 76 -10.69 10.03 -2.50
CA GLY A 76 -9.49 9.21 -2.34
C GLY A 76 -8.27 9.97 -1.77
N TYR A 77 -8.46 11.13 -1.15
CA TYR A 77 -7.35 11.96 -0.67
C TYR A 77 -6.58 11.38 0.53
N LEU A 78 -7.06 10.32 1.15
CA LEU A 78 -6.28 9.60 2.16
C LEU A 78 -4.93 9.11 1.59
N THR A 79 -4.91 8.70 0.32
CA THR A 79 -3.70 8.25 -0.36
C THR A 79 -2.63 9.36 -0.45
N TRP A 80 -3.06 10.61 -0.58
CA TRP A 80 -2.14 11.76 -0.65
C TRP A 80 -1.49 12.08 0.70
N LYS A 81 -2.13 11.71 1.82
CA LYS A 81 -1.59 11.95 3.15
C LYS A 81 -0.31 11.14 3.43
N CYS A 82 -0.10 10.03 2.74
CA CYS A 82 1.13 9.25 2.84
C CYS A 82 2.36 10.06 2.41
N ARG A 83 2.21 10.92 1.41
CA ARG A 83 3.33 11.67 0.80
C ARG A 83 4.00 12.64 1.77
N SER A 84 3.23 13.30 2.63
CA SER A 84 3.79 14.24 3.61
C SER A 84 4.76 13.53 4.56
N LEU A 85 4.36 12.37 5.08
CA LEU A 85 5.21 11.60 5.97
C LEU A 85 6.42 11.00 5.23
N MET A 86 6.25 10.56 3.98
CA MET A 86 7.39 10.12 3.15
C MET A 86 8.43 11.22 2.97
N GLU A 87 7.99 12.46 2.72
CA GLU A 87 8.89 13.61 2.57
C GLU A 87 9.61 13.95 3.89
N GLU A 88 8.92 13.87 5.02
CA GLU A 88 9.54 14.06 6.35
C GLU A 88 10.62 13.01 6.63
N GLN A 89 10.41 11.78 6.18
CA GLN A 89 11.29 10.63 6.41
C GLN A 89 12.41 10.47 5.36
N LYS A 90 12.53 11.38 4.39
CA LYS A 90 13.44 11.22 3.24
C LYS A 90 14.91 10.99 3.58
N ASN A 91 15.34 11.36 4.79
CA ASN A 91 16.71 11.15 5.28
C ASN A 91 16.84 9.92 6.20
N ASP A 92 15.74 9.27 6.57
CA ASP A 92 15.70 8.15 7.53
C ASP A 92 15.75 6.79 6.84
N TYR A 93 15.31 6.73 5.59
CA TYR A 93 15.21 5.50 4.81
C TYR A 93 15.84 5.65 3.44
N GLU A 94 16.42 4.55 2.94
CA GLU A 94 17.01 4.52 1.59
C GLU A 94 15.93 4.33 0.52
N TYR A 95 14.86 3.63 0.86
CA TYR A 95 13.76 3.32 -0.06
C TYR A 95 12.41 3.64 0.54
N PHE A 96 11.47 3.94 -0.35
CA PHE A 96 10.07 4.19 -0.02
C PHE A 96 9.17 3.34 -0.90
N SER A 97 8.15 2.75 -0.30
CA SER A 97 7.11 2.02 -1.01
C SER A 97 5.74 2.54 -0.61
N TYR A 98 4.90 2.72 -1.59
CA TYR A 98 3.47 2.94 -1.43
C TYR A 98 2.75 1.70 -1.95
N LEU A 99 1.92 1.08 -1.12
CA LEU A 99 1.15 -0.12 -1.45
C LEU A 99 -0.29 0.06 -1.02
N GLU A 100 -1.23 -0.41 -1.82
CA GLU A 100 -2.60 -0.58 -1.36
C GLU A 100 -2.70 -1.78 -0.41
N HIS A 101 -3.70 -1.75 0.49
CA HIS A 101 -3.82 -2.73 1.58
C HIS A 101 -4.03 -4.19 1.10
N ASP A 102 -4.49 -4.37 -0.13
CA ASP A 102 -4.80 -5.65 -0.78
C ASP A 102 -3.79 -6.06 -1.88
N ILE A 103 -2.71 -5.29 -2.04
CA ILE A 103 -1.63 -5.64 -2.98
C ILE A 103 -0.54 -6.40 -2.26
N LYS A 104 -0.36 -7.67 -2.61
CA LYS A 104 0.71 -8.50 -2.09
C LYS A 104 2.02 -8.22 -2.82
N PHE A 105 3.02 -7.73 -2.06
CA PHE A 105 4.38 -7.51 -2.52
C PHE A 105 5.31 -8.49 -1.81
N SER A 106 5.95 -9.37 -2.58
CA SER A 106 6.75 -10.48 -2.04
C SER A 106 8.26 -10.18 -2.05
N GLU A 107 9.03 -11.03 -1.37
CA GLU A 107 10.50 -11.00 -1.42
C GLU A 107 11.03 -11.09 -2.86
N VAL A 108 10.41 -11.89 -3.73
CA VAL A 108 10.82 -12.01 -5.14
C VAL A 108 10.64 -10.65 -5.86
N ASN A 109 9.56 -9.94 -5.59
CA ASN A 109 9.33 -8.60 -6.16
C ASN A 109 10.39 -7.60 -5.65
N LEU A 110 10.71 -7.64 -4.35
CA LEU A 110 11.73 -6.79 -3.75
C LEU A 110 13.11 -7.05 -4.40
N GLN A 111 13.54 -8.29 -4.48
CA GLN A 111 14.84 -8.67 -5.06
C GLN A 111 14.94 -8.30 -6.54
N TYR A 112 13.85 -8.48 -7.29
CA TYR A 112 13.77 -8.04 -8.68
C TYR A 112 13.94 -6.52 -8.78
N TRP A 113 13.20 -5.76 -7.96
CA TRP A 113 13.28 -4.30 -7.97
C TRP A 113 14.68 -3.80 -7.58
N LEU A 114 15.26 -4.30 -6.49
CA LEU A 114 16.61 -3.94 -6.04
C LEU A 114 17.66 -4.21 -7.11
N LYS A 115 17.53 -5.32 -7.84
CA LYS A 115 18.49 -5.72 -8.88
C LYS A 115 18.43 -4.82 -10.13
N TYR A 116 17.25 -4.35 -10.51
CA TYR A 116 17.05 -3.75 -11.83
C TYR A 116 16.71 -2.25 -11.81
N GLN A 117 16.41 -1.67 -10.65
CA GLN A 117 16.05 -0.24 -10.56
C GLN A 117 17.12 0.68 -11.17
N ASP A 118 18.39 0.41 -10.93
CA ASP A 118 19.49 1.25 -11.37
C ASP A 118 19.68 1.25 -12.89
N LEU A 119 19.26 0.18 -13.57
CA LEU A 119 19.33 0.09 -15.04
C LEU A 119 18.48 1.16 -15.74
N LEU A 120 17.43 1.64 -15.06
CA LEU A 120 16.46 2.58 -15.61
C LEU A 120 16.57 3.98 -15.01
N ALA A 121 17.28 4.15 -13.90
CA ALA A 121 17.38 5.40 -13.16
C ALA A 121 17.82 6.59 -14.03
N ASN A 122 18.76 6.38 -14.98
CA ASN A 122 19.27 7.41 -15.88
C ASN A 122 18.48 7.55 -17.19
N LYS A 123 17.41 6.77 -17.38
CA LYS A 123 16.66 6.68 -18.64
C LYS A 123 15.27 7.31 -18.59
N ARG A 124 14.92 7.99 -17.51
CA ARG A 124 13.57 8.55 -17.24
C ARG A 124 12.46 7.48 -17.24
N PHE A 125 12.81 6.23 -16.95
CA PHE A 125 11.87 5.12 -16.80
C PHE A 125 11.94 4.61 -15.36
N HIS A 126 10.82 4.14 -14.86
CA HIS A 126 10.74 3.46 -13.58
C HIS A 126 10.43 1.98 -13.81
N LEU A 127 11.04 1.14 -13.00
CA LEU A 127 10.72 -0.28 -13.00
C LEU A 127 9.31 -0.45 -12.41
N GLY A 128 8.44 -1.08 -13.18
CA GLY A 128 7.07 -1.37 -12.76
C GLY A 128 6.83 -2.85 -12.56
N PHE A 129 5.67 -3.18 -12.02
CA PHE A 129 5.18 -4.55 -11.84
C PHE A 129 3.84 -4.71 -12.55
N PHE A 130 3.60 -5.89 -13.08
CA PHE A 130 2.27 -6.28 -13.51
C PHE A 130 1.47 -6.74 -12.29
N ILE A 131 0.31 -6.15 -12.09
CA ILE A 131 -0.64 -6.55 -11.07
C ILE A 131 -1.61 -7.55 -11.71
N TYR A 132 -1.84 -8.65 -11.02
CA TYR A 132 -2.82 -9.66 -11.44
C TYR A 132 -3.65 -10.11 -10.24
N GLU A 133 -4.87 -10.53 -10.53
CA GLU A 133 -5.77 -11.11 -9.55
C GLU A 133 -5.77 -12.64 -9.68
N MET A 134 -5.84 -13.32 -8.54
CA MET A 134 -6.02 -14.75 -8.47
C MET A 134 -7.48 -15.07 -8.13
N ASN A 135 -8.19 -15.72 -9.02
CA ASN A 135 -9.53 -16.22 -8.74
C ASN A 135 -9.55 -17.73 -8.94
N ASN A 136 -9.80 -18.51 -7.88
CA ASN A 136 -9.89 -19.97 -7.90
C ASN A 136 -8.76 -20.65 -8.70
N ASN A 137 -7.51 -20.28 -8.44
CA ASN A 137 -6.30 -20.75 -9.12
C ASN A 137 -6.19 -20.32 -10.60
N CYS A 138 -7.03 -19.42 -11.07
CA CYS A 138 -6.89 -18.83 -12.39
C CYS A 138 -6.27 -17.43 -12.26
N LEU A 139 -5.21 -17.17 -13.02
CA LEU A 139 -4.61 -15.84 -13.16
C LEU A 139 -5.52 -14.99 -14.04
N LEU A 140 -6.08 -13.94 -13.45
CA LEU A 140 -6.78 -12.90 -14.21
C LEU A 140 -5.80 -11.74 -14.40
N TYR A 141 -5.37 -11.53 -15.62
CA TYR A 141 -4.57 -10.36 -15.97
C TYR A 141 -5.48 -9.13 -16.05
N THR A 142 -5.26 -8.17 -15.15
CA THR A 142 -5.87 -6.84 -15.26
C THR A 142 -4.93 -5.96 -16.09
N SER A 143 -5.17 -5.89 -17.39
CA SER A 143 -4.53 -4.88 -18.24
C SER A 143 -5.01 -3.50 -17.77
N PRO A 144 -4.11 -2.51 -17.57
CA PRO A 144 -4.55 -1.15 -17.39
C PRO A 144 -5.43 -0.75 -18.58
N SER A 145 -6.59 -0.19 -18.29
CA SER A 145 -7.48 0.29 -19.34
C SER A 145 -6.75 1.33 -20.19
N PRO A 146 -6.93 1.36 -21.52
CA PRO A 146 -6.38 2.42 -22.35
C PRO A 146 -6.76 3.84 -21.93
N ARG A 147 -7.79 3.97 -21.08
CA ARG A 147 -8.21 5.24 -20.48
C ARG A 147 -7.29 5.70 -19.33
N ASP A 148 -6.50 4.80 -18.78
CA ASP A 148 -5.58 5.10 -17.66
C ASP A 148 -4.20 5.54 -18.16
N LEU A 149 -3.99 5.56 -19.47
CA LEU A 149 -2.75 5.94 -20.15
C LEU A 149 -2.82 7.34 -20.82
N GLY A 150 -3.88 8.10 -20.52
CA GLY A 150 -4.12 9.45 -21.05
C GLY A 150 -3.65 10.57 -20.13
#